data_9e880a571940324ef3aa622328a2df80
#
_entry.id   9e880a571940324ef3aa622328a2df80
#
_cell.length_a   1.000
_cell.length_b   1.000
_cell.length_c   1.000
_cell.angle_alpha   90.00
_cell.angle_beta   90.00
_cell.angle_gamma   90.00
#
_symmetry.space_group_name_H-M   'P 1'
#
loop_
_entity.id
_entity.type
_entity.pdbx_description
1 polymer ?
#
loop_
_entity_poly.entity_id
_entity_poly.type
_entity_poly.pdbx_seq_one_letter_code
_entity_poly.pdbx_strand_id
1 'polypeptide(L)' 'LPEDDNLLDNQDLCLLFKVSIKTLQRYRAIGVLPYFTLSGKVYYRASDVRAFIKERFNAVTLRKFEKEHCAKKKK' A
#
# COMPACT_ATOMS: atom_id res chain seq x y z
N LEU A 1 -1.64 -10.88 -12.58
CA LEU A 1 -2.05 -10.35 -11.28
C LEU A 1 -3.47 -10.75 -10.97
N PRO A 2 -3.77 -11.00 -9.70
CA PRO A 2 -5.15 -11.28 -9.32
C PRO A 2 -6.01 -10.05 -9.59
N GLU A 3 -7.18 -10.28 -10.10
CA GLU A 3 -8.05 -9.16 -10.41
C GLU A 3 -8.58 -8.48 -9.19
N ASP A 4 -8.65 -9.22 -8.09
CA ASP A 4 -9.14 -8.65 -6.86
C ASP A 4 -8.18 -7.72 -6.19
N ASP A 5 -6.92 -7.77 -6.60
CA ASP A 5 -5.87 -7.06 -5.93
C ASP A 5 -5.64 -5.73 -6.61
N ASN A 6 -6.00 -4.66 -5.95
CA ASN A 6 -5.77 -3.33 -6.48
C ASN A 6 -4.30 -2.99 -6.44
N LEU A 7 -3.88 -2.18 -7.38
CA LEU A 7 -2.51 -1.70 -7.41
C LEU A 7 -2.47 -0.27 -6.90
N LEU A 8 -1.48 -0.01 -6.08
CA LEU A 8 -1.27 1.32 -5.51
C LEU A 8 0.09 1.80 -5.95
N ASP A 9 0.22 3.10 -6.15
CA ASP A 9 1.52 3.64 -6.51
C ASP A 9 2.10 4.43 -5.34
N ASN A 10 3.27 5.02 -5.57
CA ASN A 10 3.94 5.76 -4.51
C ASN A 10 3.07 6.87 -3.96
N GLN A 11 2.38 7.57 -4.84
CA GLN A 11 1.57 8.70 -4.42
C GLN A 11 0.44 8.25 -3.51
N ASP A 12 -0.20 7.15 -3.87
CA ASP A 12 -1.28 6.62 -3.05
C ASP A 12 -0.78 6.31 -1.64
N LEU A 13 0.38 5.69 -1.54
CA LEU A 13 0.89 5.32 -0.24
C LEU A 13 1.39 6.53 0.55
N CYS A 14 1.96 7.50 -0.14
CA CYS A 14 2.37 8.72 0.55
C CYS A 14 1.17 9.40 1.19
N LEU A 15 0.06 9.44 0.50
CA LEU A 15 -1.13 10.05 1.04
C LEU A 15 -1.74 9.20 2.15
N LEU A 16 -1.74 7.90 1.96
CA LEU A 16 -2.33 7.01 2.96
C LEU A 16 -1.57 7.03 4.27
N PHE A 17 -0.25 6.95 4.18
CA PHE A 17 0.59 6.92 5.38
C PHE A 17 1.00 8.30 5.84
N LYS A 18 0.80 9.31 5.02
CA LYS A 18 1.19 10.68 5.31
C LYS A 18 2.70 10.77 5.51
N VAL A 19 3.43 10.16 4.61
CA VAL A 19 4.88 10.18 4.65
C VAL A 19 5.41 10.67 3.31
N SER A 20 6.68 11.02 3.27
CA SER A 20 7.30 11.48 2.05
C SER A 20 7.73 10.29 1.19
N ILE A 21 8.04 10.58 -0.07
CA ILE A 21 8.49 9.53 -0.97
C ILE A 21 9.81 8.94 -0.47
N LYS A 22 10.62 9.71 0.19
CA LYS A 22 11.86 9.20 0.73
C LYS A 22 11.63 8.15 1.79
N THR A 23 10.62 8.35 2.63
CA THR A 23 10.28 7.37 3.64
C THR A 23 9.81 6.08 3.00
N LEU A 24 9.03 6.18 1.94
CA LEU A 24 8.59 5.00 1.23
C LEU A 24 9.77 4.26 0.62
N GLN A 25 10.70 4.99 0.03
CA GLN A 25 11.87 4.36 -0.55
C GLN A 25 12.67 3.61 0.49
N ARG A 26 12.73 4.16 1.69
CA ARG A 26 13.41 3.50 2.77
C ARG A 26 12.73 2.19 3.14
N TYR A 27 11.41 2.21 3.21
CA TYR A 27 10.67 0.98 3.51
C TYR A 27 10.95 -0.10 2.47
N ARG A 28 11.04 0.31 1.20
CA ARG A 28 11.36 -0.66 0.15
C ARG A 28 12.78 -1.17 0.27
N ALA A 29 13.69 -0.27 0.60
CA ALA A 29 15.11 -0.64 0.68
C ALA A 29 15.37 -1.64 1.79
N ILE A 30 14.70 -1.49 2.92
CA ILE A 30 14.89 -2.41 4.03
C ILE A 30 14.02 -3.66 3.91
N GLY A 31 13.18 -3.72 2.89
CA GLY A 31 12.45 -4.95 2.60
C GLY A 31 11.19 -5.18 3.39
N VAL A 32 10.66 -4.15 4.05
CA VAL A 32 9.44 -4.34 4.83
C VAL A 32 8.18 -4.08 4.03
N LEU A 33 8.31 -3.47 2.87
CA LEU A 33 7.17 -3.16 2.03
C LEU A 33 7.39 -3.74 0.64
N PRO A 34 6.75 -4.86 0.33
CA PRO A 34 6.92 -5.49 -0.98
C PRO A 34 6.40 -4.60 -2.10
N TYR A 35 7.06 -4.67 -3.22
CA TYR A 35 6.67 -3.87 -4.37
C TYR A 35 7.06 -4.61 -5.64
N PHE A 36 6.59 -4.11 -6.75
CA PHE A 36 7.03 -4.63 -8.05
C PHE A 36 7.00 -3.50 -9.05
N THR A 37 7.66 -3.73 -10.19
CA THR A 37 7.78 -2.72 -11.22
C THR A 37 6.96 -3.14 -12.43
N LEU A 38 6.24 -2.19 -12.98
CA LEU A 38 5.42 -2.45 -14.15
C LEU A 38 5.53 -1.25 -15.08
N SER A 39 5.99 -1.49 -16.28
CA SER A 39 6.15 -0.41 -17.27
C SER A 39 7.00 0.74 -16.74
N GLY A 40 8.03 0.41 -16.00
CA GLY A 40 8.95 1.43 -15.50
C GLY A 40 8.46 2.14 -14.27
N LYS A 41 7.32 1.76 -13.72
CA LYS A 41 6.80 2.40 -12.52
C LYS A 41 6.69 1.38 -11.40
N VAL A 42 6.79 1.89 -10.18
CA VAL A 42 6.70 1.04 -9.00
C VAL A 42 5.27 0.97 -8.53
N TYR A 43 4.81 -0.24 -8.27
CA TYR A 43 3.45 -0.46 -7.78
C TYR A 43 3.49 -1.36 -6.56
N TYR A 44 2.45 -1.30 -5.78
CA TYR A 44 2.30 -2.09 -4.57
C TYR A 44 0.95 -2.79 -4.63
N ARG A 45 0.90 -4.03 -4.19
CA ARG A 45 -0.37 -4.74 -4.15
C ARG A 45 -1.13 -4.35 -2.90
N ALA A 46 -2.44 -4.23 -3.04
CA ALA A 46 -3.26 -3.88 -1.89
C ALA A 46 -3.10 -4.87 -0.76
N SER A 47 -3.00 -6.17 -1.08
CA SER A 47 -2.84 -7.17 -0.03
C SER A 47 -1.53 -7.00 0.72
N ASP A 48 -0.45 -6.67 0.01
CA ASP A 48 0.84 -6.45 0.65
C ASP A 48 0.80 -5.20 1.53
N VAL A 49 0.15 -4.14 1.05
CA VAL A 49 0.03 -2.91 1.80
C VAL A 49 -0.79 -3.15 3.06
N ARG A 50 -1.84 -3.92 2.95
CA ARG A 50 -2.66 -4.23 4.10
C ARG A 50 -1.88 -4.96 5.17
N ALA A 51 -1.08 -5.94 4.77
CA ALA A 51 -0.26 -6.67 5.72
C ALA A 51 0.76 -5.75 6.38
N PHE A 52 1.36 -4.85 5.60
CA PHE A 52 2.31 -3.89 6.12
C PHE A 52 1.67 -3.01 7.18
N ILE A 53 0.45 -2.54 6.91
CA ILE A 53 -0.26 -1.68 7.84
C ILE A 53 -0.58 -2.42 9.13
N LYS A 54 -0.98 -3.68 9.02
CA LYS A 54 -1.31 -4.45 10.20
C LYS A 54 -0.11 -4.63 11.11
N GLU A 55 1.06 -4.73 10.53
CA GLU A 55 2.25 -4.94 11.33
C GLU A 55 2.87 -3.67 11.86
N ARG A 56 2.76 -2.58 11.10
CA ARG A 56 3.53 -1.40 11.43
C ARG A 56 2.70 -0.16 11.72
N PHE A 57 1.44 -0.21 11.43
CA PHE A 57 0.57 0.93 11.69
C PHE A 57 -0.56 0.49 12.59
N ASN A 58 -1.37 1.44 12.98
CA ASN A 58 -2.46 1.14 13.90
C ASN A 58 -3.75 0.80 13.16
N ALA A 59 -4.78 0.46 13.94
CA ALA A 59 -6.05 0.06 13.37
C ALA A 59 -6.74 1.19 12.62
N VAL A 60 -6.46 2.42 13.00
CA VAL A 60 -7.08 3.56 12.32
C VAL A 60 -6.62 3.62 10.88
N THR A 61 -5.32 3.48 10.66
CA THR A 61 -4.80 3.52 9.30
C THR A 61 -5.31 2.33 8.49
N LEU A 62 -5.38 1.18 9.10
CA LEU A 62 -5.87 -0.01 8.40
C LEU A 62 -7.33 0.17 7.98
N ARG A 63 -8.13 0.71 8.87
CA ARG A 63 -9.54 0.93 8.57
C ARG A 63 -9.70 1.93 7.44
N LYS A 64 -8.89 2.98 7.46
CA LYS A 64 -8.92 3.98 6.41
C LYS A 64 -8.55 3.35 5.07
N PHE A 65 -7.53 2.52 5.08
CA PHE A 65 -7.09 1.86 3.87
C PHE A 65 -8.20 0.96 3.31
N GLU A 66 -8.82 0.18 4.16
CA GLU A 66 -9.86 -0.73 3.71
C GLU A 66 -11.05 0.02 3.17
N LYS A 67 -11.35 1.14 3.77
CA LYS A 67 -12.47 1.94 3.32
C LYS A 67 -12.23 2.51 1.93
N GLU A 68 -11.01 2.95 1.67
CA GLU A 68 -10.70 3.61 0.42
C GLU A 68 -10.32 2.65 -0.70
N HIS A 69 -9.77 1.51 -0.36
CA HIS A 69 -9.18 0.65 -1.39
C HIS A 69 -9.77 -0.74 -1.43
N CYS A 70 -10.49 -1.16 -0.42
CA CYS A 70 -11.06 -2.49 -0.39
C CYS A 70 -12.55 -2.49 -0.18
N ALA A 71 -13.16 -1.33 -0.01
CA ALA A 71 -14.57 -1.27 0.34
C ALA A 71 -15.48 -1.74 -0.75
N LYS A 72 -15.03 -1.71 -1.95
CA LYS A 72 -15.92 -2.03 -3.04
C LYS A 72 -16.44 -3.43 -2.98
N LYS A 73 -15.80 -4.26 -2.24
CA LYS A 73 -16.32 -5.55 -2.19
C LYS A 73 -17.42 -5.69 -1.23
N LYS A 74 -17.77 -4.75 -0.59
CA LYS A 74 -18.82 -4.84 0.24
C LYS A 74 -20.02 -4.52 -0.29
N LYS A 75 -20.25 -4.46 -0.81
CA LYS A 75 -21.32 -4.23 -1.27
C LYS A 75 -21.78 -4.52 -1.52
#